data_3239a54d18b22900d843b188504d2525
#
_entry.id   3239a54d18b22900d843b188504d2525
#
_cell.length_a   1.000
_cell.length_b   1.000
_cell.length_c   1.000
_cell.angle_alpha   90.00
_cell.angle_beta   90.00
_cell.angle_gamma   90.00
#
_symmetry.space_group_name_H-M   'P 1'
#
loop_
_entity.id
_entity.type
_entity.pdbx_description
1 polymer ?
#
loop_
_entity_poly.entity_id
_entity_poly.type
_entity_poly.pdbx_seq_one_letter_code
_entity_poly.pdbx_strand_id
1 'polypeptide(L)'
;HLMIDNPDVFLDDFAQAGADALSVHIETCPHIHRTLAEIKERGLSAGLVLNPGTALGAIEEAALFADYVLVMSVNPGFGGQQFISESLSKLRRVRAMLPPDVALQVDGGMAADTIPSALAAGAGWLVAGSAIYGAEDPAGEFRRLQAMVAPGL
;
A
#
# COMPACT_ATOMS: atom_id res chain seq x y z
N HIS A 1 3.39 6.79 2.89
CA HIS A 1 2.29 6.80 1.91
C HIS A 1 1.69 8.20 1.81
N LEU A 2 1.80 8.83 0.63
CA LEU A 2 1.42 10.22 0.40
C LEU A 2 0.01 10.31 -0.19
N MET A 3 -0.97 10.72 0.63
CA MET A 3 -2.34 11.02 0.22
C MET A 3 -2.49 12.52 -0.05
N ILE A 4 -1.74 13.03 -1.03
CA ILE A 4 -1.66 14.47 -1.36
C ILE A 4 -1.72 14.67 -2.87
N ASP A 5 -2.15 15.84 -3.30
CA ASP A 5 -2.02 16.29 -4.67
C ASP A 5 -0.57 16.72 -4.94
N ASN A 6 -0.10 16.49 -6.16
CA ASN A 6 1.23 16.89 -6.61
C ASN A 6 2.38 16.48 -5.65
N PRO A 7 2.60 15.17 -5.40
CA PRO A 7 3.61 14.69 -4.45
C PRO A 7 5.05 15.04 -4.87
N ASP A 8 5.31 15.31 -6.15
CA ASP A 8 6.64 15.61 -6.69
C ASP A 8 7.35 16.73 -5.92
N VAL A 9 6.60 17.75 -5.47
CA VAL A 9 7.19 18.91 -4.77
C VAL A 9 7.64 18.61 -3.34
N PHE A 10 7.26 17.46 -2.78
CA PHE A 10 7.55 17.07 -1.40
C PHE A 10 8.55 15.90 -1.28
N LEU A 11 9.02 15.33 -2.41
CA LEU A 11 9.89 14.15 -2.38
C LEU A 11 11.18 14.41 -1.61
N ASP A 12 11.80 15.59 -1.79
CA ASP A 12 13.01 15.97 -1.07
C ASP A 12 12.78 16.13 0.43
N ASP A 13 11.66 16.74 0.83
CA ASP A 13 11.33 16.95 2.24
C ASP A 13 11.17 15.62 2.98
N PHE A 14 10.45 14.66 2.39
CA PHE A 14 10.29 13.33 2.99
C PHE A 14 11.59 12.51 2.99
N ALA A 15 12.40 12.60 1.93
CA ALA A 15 13.70 11.95 1.89
C ALA A 15 14.64 12.50 2.97
N GLN A 16 14.72 13.82 3.12
CA GLN A 16 15.54 14.48 4.16
C GLN A 16 15.04 14.21 5.58
N ALA A 17 13.72 14.01 5.74
CA ALA A 17 13.13 13.60 7.01
C ALA A 17 13.43 12.15 7.40
N GLY A 18 14.08 11.36 6.52
CA GLY A 18 14.54 10.01 6.80
C GLY A 18 13.55 8.91 6.38
N ALA A 19 12.73 9.14 5.37
CA ALA A 19 11.93 8.08 4.78
C ALA A 19 12.83 7.01 4.12
N ASP A 20 12.46 5.73 4.22
CA ASP A 20 13.10 4.61 3.51
C ASP A 20 12.33 4.25 2.23
N ALA A 21 11.04 4.59 2.20
CA ALA A 21 10.16 4.33 1.08
C ALA A 21 9.12 5.45 0.94
N LEU A 22 8.72 5.76 -0.29
CA LEU A 22 7.61 6.66 -0.57
C LEU A 22 6.63 6.01 -1.55
N SER A 23 5.34 6.12 -1.28
CA SER A 23 4.29 5.68 -2.20
C SER A 23 3.36 6.82 -2.60
N VAL A 24 3.04 6.86 -3.88
CA VAL A 24 2.27 7.93 -4.52
C VAL A 24 1.12 7.36 -5.33
N HIS A 25 0.00 8.06 -5.34
CA HIS A 25 -1.19 7.66 -6.05
C HIS A 25 -1.09 7.89 -7.55
N ILE A 26 -1.45 6.87 -8.35
CA ILE A 26 -1.53 7.00 -9.81
C ILE A 26 -2.48 8.14 -10.23
N GLU A 27 -3.51 8.38 -9.44
CA GLU A 27 -4.55 9.38 -9.70
C GLU A 27 -4.05 10.82 -9.54
N THR A 28 -2.96 11.05 -8.83
CA THR A 28 -2.40 12.39 -8.57
C THR A 28 -1.07 12.65 -9.27
N CYS A 29 -0.56 11.67 -10.04
CA CYS A 29 0.74 11.74 -10.70
C CYS A 29 0.60 11.63 -12.22
N PRO A 30 0.40 12.73 -12.97
CA PRO A 30 0.29 12.68 -14.44
C PRO A 30 1.50 12.07 -15.13
N HIS A 31 2.68 12.17 -14.51
CA HIS A 31 3.95 11.63 -15.02
C HIS A 31 4.52 10.58 -14.07
N ILE A 32 3.70 9.58 -13.71
CA ILE A 32 4.02 8.57 -12.69
C ILE A 32 5.39 7.90 -12.88
N HIS A 33 5.79 7.60 -14.11
CA HIS A 33 7.11 7.02 -14.38
C HIS A 33 8.23 7.93 -13.86
N ARG A 34 8.16 9.24 -14.12
CA ARG A 34 9.14 10.21 -13.64
C ARG A 34 9.13 10.27 -12.12
N THR A 35 7.96 10.36 -11.49
CA THR A 35 7.84 10.42 -10.03
C THR A 35 8.45 9.18 -9.35
N LEU A 36 8.17 7.97 -9.86
CA LEU A 36 8.79 6.74 -9.33
C LEU A 36 10.31 6.72 -9.52
N ALA A 37 10.82 7.18 -10.68
CA ALA A 37 12.25 7.29 -10.92
C ALA A 37 12.92 8.27 -9.95
N GLU A 38 12.33 9.44 -9.74
CA GLU A 38 12.82 10.46 -8.81
C GLU A 38 12.84 9.99 -7.35
N ILE A 39 11.88 9.15 -6.93
CA ILE A 39 11.91 8.50 -5.61
C ILE A 39 13.14 7.58 -5.51
N LYS A 40 13.37 6.74 -6.52
CA LYS A 40 14.51 5.80 -6.56
C LYS A 40 15.87 6.51 -6.63
N GLU A 41 15.98 7.62 -7.35
CA GLU A 41 17.19 8.45 -7.42
C GLU A 41 17.59 9.00 -6.04
N ARG A 42 16.65 9.16 -5.12
CA ARG A 42 16.88 9.54 -3.71
C ARG A 42 17.27 8.36 -2.83
N GLY A 43 17.43 7.16 -3.39
CA GLY A 43 17.76 5.94 -2.64
C GLY A 43 16.58 5.33 -1.88
N LEU A 44 15.34 5.72 -2.20
CA LEU A 44 14.14 5.26 -1.52
C LEU A 44 13.43 4.17 -2.33
N SER A 45 12.71 3.26 -1.66
CA SER A 45 11.80 2.34 -2.34
C SER A 45 10.58 3.07 -2.87
N ALA A 46 10.27 2.87 -4.16
CA ALA A 46 9.18 3.56 -4.84
C ALA A 46 7.90 2.71 -4.86
N GLY A 47 6.83 3.23 -4.25
CA GLY A 47 5.51 2.60 -4.20
C GLY A 47 4.51 3.25 -5.14
N LEU A 48 3.77 2.42 -5.87
CA LEU A 48 2.66 2.83 -6.72
C LEU A 48 1.33 2.49 -6.05
N VAL A 49 0.46 3.50 -5.86
CA VAL A 49 -0.81 3.34 -5.17
C VAL A 49 -1.98 3.48 -6.12
N LEU A 50 -3.04 2.70 -5.91
CA LEU A 50 -4.30 2.86 -6.63
C LEU A 50 -5.51 2.77 -5.70
N ASN A 51 -6.51 3.61 -5.99
CA ASN A 51 -7.78 3.67 -5.26
C ASN A 51 -8.70 2.47 -5.57
N PRO A 52 -9.72 2.21 -4.72
CA PRO A 52 -10.67 1.12 -4.96
C PRO A 52 -11.37 1.21 -6.32
N GLY A 53 -11.70 2.42 -6.78
CA GLY A 53 -12.37 2.66 -8.07
C GLY A 53 -11.47 2.69 -9.29
N THR A 54 -10.15 2.70 -9.14
CA THR A 54 -9.20 2.83 -10.27
C THR A 54 -9.03 1.51 -11.00
N ALA A 55 -9.14 1.54 -12.32
CA ALA A 55 -8.96 0.36 -13.17
C ALA A 55 -7.50 -0.13 -13.17
N LEU A 56 -7.28 -1.45 -13.28
CA LEU A 56 -5.93 -2.03 -13.30
C LEU A 56 -5.11 -1.57 -14.49
N GLY A 57 -5.73 -1.35 -15.65
CA GLY A 57 -5.05 -0.83 -16.84
C GLY A 57 -4.33 0.51 -16.62
N ALA A 58 -4.72 1.26 -15.58
CA ALA A 58 -4.02 2.50 -15.22
C ALA A 58 -2.62 2.27 -14.65
N ILE A 59 -2.33 1.08 -14.13
CA ILE A 59 -1.05 0.76 -13.47
C ILE A 59 -0.22 -0.31 -14.19
N GLU A 60 -0.72 -0.95 -15.25
CA GLU A 60 -0.04 -2.07 -15.91
C GLU A 60 1.40 -1.72 -16.32
N GLU A 61 1.60 -0.59 -16.97
CA GLU A 61 2.93 -0.15 -17.38
C GLU A 61 3.73 0.45 -16.19
N ALA A 62 3.07 1.24 -15.35
CA ALA A 62 3.72 1.93 -14.23
C ALA A 62 4.24 0.97 -13.16
N ALA A 63 3.56 -0.15 -12.94
CA ALA A 63 3.94 -1.16 -11.95
C ALA A 63 5.31 -1.80 -12.23
N LEU A 64 5.77 -1.79 -13.49
CA LEU A 64 7.10 -2.29 -13.88
C LEU A 64 8.25 -1.42 -13.33
N PHE A 65 7.96 -0.21 -12.91
CA PHE A 65 8.93 0.74 -12.36
C PHE A 65 8.84 0.88 -10.85
N ALA A 66 7.86 0.23 -10.20
CA ALA A 66 7.66 0.27 -8.76
C ALA A 66 8.38 -0.88 -8.06
N ASP A 67 8.81 -0.67 -6.80
CA ASP A 67 9.32 -1.72 -5.93
C ASP A 67 8.19 -2.42 -5.18
N TYR A 68 7.06 -1.73 -5.00
CA TYR A 68 5.83 -2.30 -4.47
C TYR A 68 4.60 -1.58 -5.01
N VAL A 69 3.47 -2.29 -5.02
CA VAL A 69 2.16 -1.74 -5.36
C VAL A 69 1.25 -1.79 -4.14
N LEU A 70 0.64 -0.68 -3.80
CA LEU A 70 -0.33 -0.55 -2.72
C LEU A 70 -1.75 -0.45 -3.30
N VAL A 71 -2.60 -1.40 -2.93
CA VAL A 71 -4.03 -1.37 -3.24
C VAL A 71 -4.78 -0.79 -2.04
N MET A 72 -5.49 0.31 -2.26
CA MET A 72 -6.41 0.84 -1.26
C MET A 72 -7.67 -0.02 -1.18
N SER A 73 -8.00 -0.47 0.03
CA SER A 73 -9.23 -1.21 0.34
C SER A 73 -10.28 -0.36 1.07
N VAL A 74 -10.04 0.93 1.15
CA VAL A 74 -10.96 2.01 1.56
C VAL A 74 -10.69 3.22 0.69
N ASN A 75 -11.55 4.23 0.71
CA ASN A 75 -11.24 5.51 0.07
C ASN A 75 -10.22 6.28 0.91
N PRO A 76 -9.12 6.80 0.32
CA PRO A 76 -8.13 7.56 1.06
C PRO A 76 -8.73 8.80 1.75
N GLY A 77 -8.15 9.19 2.91
CA GLY A 77 -8.48 10.45 3.56
C GLY A 77 -8.70 10.37 5.07
N PHE A 78 -9.22 9.28 5.63
CA PHE A 78 -9.39 9.10 7.07
C PHE A 78 -9.37 7.65 7.50
N GLY A 79 -8.98 7.40 8.75
CA GLY A 79 -8.92 6.06 9.32
C GLY A 79 -10.28 5.54 9.81
N GLY A 80 -10.35 4.24 10.20
CA GLY A 80 -11.54 3.63 10.78
C GLY A 80 -12.65 3.27 9.79
N GLN A 81 -12.37 3.31 8.49
CA GLN A 81 -13.31 2.90 7.46
C GLN A 81 -13.44 1.36 7.39
N GLN A 82 -14.61 0.89 6.96
CA GLN A 82 -14.84 -0.54 6.72
C GLN A 82 -14.11 -0.99 5.45
N PHE A 83 -13.55 -2.19 5.53
CA PHE A 83 -12.91 -2.87 4.41
C PHE A 83 -13.89 -3.07 3.24
N ILE A 84 -13.49 -2.66 2.05
CA ILE A 84 -14.24 -2.91 0.82
C ILE A 84 -13.93 -4.32 0.32
N SER A 85 -14.87 -5.25 0.44
CA SER A 85 -14.67 -6.67 0.13
C SER A 85 -14.30 -6.94 -1.33
N GLU A 86 -14.76 -6.10 -2.25
CA GLU A 86 -14.45 -6.14 -3.69
C GLU A 86 -12.96 -5.93 -3.96
N SER A 87 -12.23 -5.30 -3.04
CA SER A 87 -10.77 -5.13 -3.10
C SER A 87 -10.02 -6.48 -3.12
N LEU A 88 -10.59 -7.55 -2.56
CA LEU A 88 -9.99 -8.89 -2.64
C LEU A 88 -9.86 -9.39 -4.08
N SER A 89 -10.86 -9.15 -4.91
CA SER A 89 -10.78 -9.47 -6.34
C SER A 89 -9.70 -8.64 -7.04
N LYS A 90 -9.60 -7.36 -6.70
CA LYS A 90 -8.57 -6.46 -7.22
C LYS A 90 -7.17 -6.93 -6.80
N LEU A 91 -6.96 -7.27 -5.52
CA LEU A 91 -5.68 -7.78 -5.01
C LEU A 91 -5.20 -9.01 -5.78
N ARG A 92 -6.08 -10.02 -6.00
CA ARG A 92 -5.73 -11.22 -6.79
C ARG A 92 -5.29 -10.87 -8.21
N ARG A 93 -5.99 -9.96 -8.86
CA ARG A 93 -5.69 -9.52 -10.23
C ARG A 93 -4.39 -8.71 -10.29
N VAL A 94 -4.15 -7.83 -9.29
CA VAL A 94 -2.89 -7.10 -9.18
C VAL A 94 -1.75 -8.09 -8.94
N ARG A 95 -1.88 -9.06 -8.00
CA ARG A 95 -0.82 -10.05 -7.77
C ARG A 95 -0.48 -10.87 -9.04
N ALA A 96 -1.51 -11.22 -9.82
CA ALA A 96 -1.32 -11.99 -11.04
C ALA A 96 -0.59 -11.23 -12.16
N MET A 97 -0.66 -9.90 -12.16
CA MET A 97 0.02 -9.06 -13.15
C MET A 97 1.41 -8.58 -12.72
N LEU A 98 1.68 -8.53 -11.40
CA LEU A 98 2.95 -8.02 -10.90
C LEU A 98 4.09 -9.04 -11.08
N PRO A 99 5.31 -8.58 -11.40
CA PRO A 99 6.51 -9.39 -11.29
C PRO A 99 6.66 -9.99 -9.88
N PRO A 100 7.31 -11.16 -9.73
CA PRO A 100 7.46 -11.82 -8.42
C PRO A 100 8.21 -11.00 -7.37
N ASP A 101 9.13 -10.15 -7.80
CA ASP A 101 9.96 -9.27 -6.98
C ASP A 101 9.27 -7.97 -6.56
N VAL A 102 8.14 -7.61 -7.18
CA VAL A 102 7.34 -6.45 -6.78
C VAL A 102 6.39 -6.85 -5.65
N ALA A 103 6.56 -6.23 -4.48
CA ALA A 103 5.70 -6.51 -3.32
C ALA A 103 4.27 -5.99 -3.54
N LEU A 104 3.29 -6.73 -3.00
CA LEU A 104 1.89 -6.28 -2.98
C LEU A 104 1.49 -5.90 -1.56
N GLN A 105 1.11 -4.64 -1.38
CA GLN A 105 0.64 -4.07 -0.13
C GLN A 105 -0.86 -3.77 -0.20
N VAL A 106 -1.54 -3.81 0.94
CA VAL A 106 -2.94 -3.38 1.09
C VAL A 106 -3.10 -2.46 2.28
N ASP A 107 -3.88 -1.39 2.12
CA ASP A 107 -4.21 -0.44 3.17
C ASP A 107 -5.72 -0.14 3.19
N GLY A 108 -6.29 -0.22 4.39
CA GLY A 108 -7.68 0.13 4.68
C GLY A 108 -8.48 -1.02 5.28
N GLY A 109 -8.95 -0.82 6.52
CA GLY A 109 -9.78 -1.79 7.24
C GLY A 109 -9.07 -3.11 7.57
N MET A 110 -7.74 -3.10 7.67
CA MET A 110 -6.98 -4.30 8.04
C MET A 110 -7.08 -4.55 9.55
N ALA A 111 -7.67 -5.70 9.89
CA ALA A 111 -7.89 -6.20 11.23
C ALA A 111 -7.87 -7.75 11.23
N ALA A 112 -8.03 -8.36 12.40
CA ALA A 112 -7.92 -9.81 12.54
C ALA A 112 -8.89 -10.62 11.66
N ASP A 113 -10.03 -10.07 11.34
CA ASP A 113 -11.08 -10.71 10.50
C ASP A 113 -10.82 -10.53 8.98
N THR A 114 -10.13 -9.45 8.57
CA THR A 114 -9.86 -9.13 7.16
C THR A 114 -8.49 -9.61 6.68
N ILE A 115 -7.48 -9.65 7.55
CA ILE A 115 -6.10 -10.08 7.24
C ILE A 115 -6.04 -11.44 6.54
N PRO A 116 -6.71 -12.52 7.01
CA PRO A 116 -6.61 -13.83 6.34
C PRO A 116 -7.05 -13.78 4.87
N SER A 117 -8.09 -13.00 4.58
CA SER A 117 -8.63 -12.86 3.23
C SER A 117 -7.69 -12.05 2.33
N ALA A 118 -7.04 -11.01 2.87
CA ALA A 118 -6.05 -10.21 2.15
C ALA A 118 -4.79 -11.02 1.81
N LEU A 119 -4.28 -11.82 2.76
CA LEU A 119 -3.17 -12.74 2.53
C LEU A 119 -3.51 -13.79 1.47
N ALA A 120 -4.68 -14.41 1.56
CA ALA A 120 -5.18 -15.38 0.57
C ALA A 120 -5.38 -14.74 -0.83
N ALA A 121 -5.56 -13.42 -0.89
CA ALA A 121 -5.63 -12.66 -2.13
C ALA A 121 -4.24 -12.25 -2.68
N GLY A 122 -3.15 -12.58 -1.97
CA GLY A 122 -1.77 -12.38 -2.41
C GLY A 122 -1.08 -11.13 -1.87
N ALA A 123 -1.68 -10.41 -0.91
CA ALA A 123 -1.01 -9.32 -0.22
C ALA A 123 0.11 -9.89 0.67
N GLY A 124 1.32 -9.31 0.57
CA GLY A 124 2.45 -9.65 1.43
C GLY A 124 2.68 -8.60 2.52
N TRP A 125 2.26 -7.37 2.30
CA TRP A 125 2.35 -6.27 3.26
C TRP A 125 0.97 -5.74 3.60
N LEU A 126 0.73 -5.49 4.90
CA LEU A 126 -0.57 -5.09 5.42
C LEU A 126 -0.41 -3.84 6.29
N VAL A 127 -1.17 -2.79 5.99
CA VAL A 127 -1.17 -1.55 6.78
C VAL A 127 -2.38 -1.58 7.71
N ALA A 128 -2.13 -1.68 9.01
CA ALA A 128 -3.16 -1.66 10.06
C ALA A 128 -2.93 -0.46 10.98
N GLY A 129 -3.85 0.48 10.98
CA GLY A 129 -3.83 1.67 11.84
C GLY A 129 -4.82 1.55 13.00
N SER A 130 -6.09 1.82 12.74
CA SER A 130 -7.16 1.88 13.77
C SER A 130 -7.33 0.58 14.55
N ALA A 131 -7.10 -0.58 13.94
CA ALA A 131 -7.15 -1.86 14.62
C ALA A 131 -6.10 -1.98 15.73
N ILE A 132 -4.91 -1.40 15.53
CA ILE A 132 -3.82 -1.44 16.50
C ILE A 132 -3.98 -0.30 17.52
N TYR A 133 -4.04 0.93 17.04
CA TYR A 133 -4.02 2.11 17.94
C TYR A 133 -5.36 2.35 18.64
N GLY A 134 -6.45 1.74 18.20
CA GLY A 134 -7.75 1.74 18.88
C GLY A 134 -7.92 0.64 19.94
N ALA A 135 -6.98 -0.30 20.04
CA ALA A 135 -7.03 -1.36 21.04
C ALA A 135 -6.62 -0.85 22.44
N GLU A 136 -7.10 -1.50 23.50
CA GLU A 136 -6.67 -1.21 24.87
C GLU A 136 -5.18 -1.51 25.10
N ASP A 137 -4.64 -2.54 24.47
CA ASP A 137 -3.21 -2.85 24.39
C ASP A 137 -2.73 -2.85 22.93
N PRO A 138 -2.31 -1.71 22.38
CA PRO A 138 -1.82 -1.62 21.00
C PRO A 138 -0.63 -2.53 20.71
N ALA A 139 0.28 -2.71 21.67
CA ALA A 139 1.46 -3.56 21.52
C ALA A 139 1.08 -5.05 21.47
N GLY A 140 0.13 -5.47 22.30
CA GLY A 140 -0.43 -6.81 22.27
C GLY A 140 -1.19 -7.09 20.96
N GLU A 141 -1.99 -6.15 20.51
CA GLU A 141 -2.73 -6.29 19.27
C GLU A 141 -1.78 -6.34 18.06
N PHE A 142 -0.75 -5.49 18.02
CA PHE A 142 0.27 -5.58 16.96
C PHE A 142 0.91 -6.98 16.91
N ARG A 143 1.35 -7.54 18.04
CA ARG A 143 1.92 -8.88 18.08
C ARG A 143 0.93 -9.96 17.64
N ARG A 144 -0.34 -9.82 18.00
CA ARG A 144 -1.41 -10.73 17.59
C ARG A 144 -1.59 -10.71 16.06
N LEU A 145 -1.70 -9.53 15.46
CA LEU A 145 -1.85 -9.38 14.02
C LEU A 145 -0.58 -9.83 13.27
N GLN A 146 0.60 -9.52 13.81
CA GLN A 146 1.87 -9.96 13.22
C GLN A 146 1.98 -11.49 13.16
N ALA A 147 1.54 -12.19 14.20
CA ALA A 147 1.55 -13.66 14.22
C ALA A 147 0.61 -14.29 13.17
N MET A 148 -0.40 -13.56 12.70
CA MET A 148 -1.27 -14.01 11.61
C MET A 148 -0.63 -13.88 10.23
N VAL A 149 0.30 -12.94 10.07
CA VAL A 149 0.99 -12.64 8.80
C VAL A 149 2.19 -13.56 8.59
N ALA A 150 2.89 -13.89 9.65
CA ALA A 150 4.09 -14.74 9.64
C ALA A 150 3.90 -15.98 10.54
N PRO A 151 3.05 -16.94 10.17
CA PRO A 151 2.93 -18.17 10.93
C PRO A 151 4.24 -18.97 10.81
N GLY A 152 5.11 -18.87 11.82
CA GLY A 152 6.28 -19.76 11.98
C GLY A 152 7.64 -19.20 11.55
N LEU A 153 7.91 -17.89 11.80
CA LEU A 153 9.28 -17.39 11.97
C LEU A 153 9.81 -17.68 13.36
#